data_bd23dfaf9fc85c19ee4d25e227ab0c42
#
_entry.id   bd23dfaf9fc85c19ee4d25e227ab0c42
#
_cell.length_a   1.000
_cell.length_b   1.000
_cell.length_c   1.000
_cell.angle_alpha   90.00
_cell.angle_beta   90.00
_cell.angle_gamma   90.00
#
_symmetry.space_group_name_H-M   'P 1'
#
loop_
_entity.id
_entity.type
_entity.pdbx_description
1 polymer ?
#
loop_
_entity_poly.entity_id
_entity_poly.type
_entity_poly.pdbx_seq_one_letter_code
_entity_poly.pdbx_strand_id
1 'polypeptide(L)'
;MADPSIERFRRVVSAAAAHLEERRKEVNDLNVFPVADGDTGDNMALTLRAVSDELDRLDGQMVDEVGRTELVNALARAALMGARGNSGVILSQIVRGAAEELASRPGELVDPMLVSAAFARAADAAYESVREPAEGTMLTVFREMAHSISKRLAHMDEVRLSPDASPAEQDALLALLLEDAVRDGERAVARTPEQLEVLRESGVVDAGAHGLVVILAGVVAGLRGGIETSPEVPHYAPAMDTRPHHEDSRYRYCTNFIVTGTGLESRSFVPMLEELGDSVLVVGDEATLKVHVHTDEPEAAVALFDQTGGVSQLDVADMREQIAERSARLQAGRVAAVAVVAGRGMRELYEGLGAFVVDGGETFNPSIYDLLAAIHEVPSEEVLVFPNSPNVVMAAERAAELSDKNAQVVRCTSQQAGLAALVELDPGAPIDENKVRLAASLEGIRAGSVAPAARDDAKGRFVTGDAVGFVEDEIVAWGGAGSTLSKTMARLAEGAEILTVVAGEGAPIALGDLEGDAPEGVELELHEGGQPHYWWLLAAQ
;
A
#
# COMPACT_ATOMS: atom_id res chain seq x y z
N MET A 1 34.77 4.55 -3.52
CA MET A 1 33.82 4.76 -2.40
C MET A 1 32.69 5.58 -2.99
N ALA A 2 31.45 5.21 -2.75
CA ALA A 2 30.30 5.99 -3.23
C ALA A 2 30.35 7.41 -2.60
N ASP A 3 29.87 8.41 -3.37
CA ASP A 3 29.80 9.78 -2.88
C ASP A 3 28.76 9.85 -1.75
N PRO A 4 29.13 10.35 -0.56
CA PRO A 4 28.19 10.47 0.56
C PRO A 4 26.93 11.27 0.24
N SER A 5 26.99 12.19 -0.74
CA SER A 5 25.87 13.02 -1.15
C SER A 5 24.84 12.25 -1.98
N ILE A 6 25.28 11.41 -2.94
CA ILE A 6 24.37 10.55 -3.74
C ILE A 6 23.76 9.49 -2.83
N GLU A 7 24.54 8.87 -1.95
CA GLU A 7 24.06 7.86 -1.00
C GLU A 7 23.01 8.45 -0.04
N ARG A 8 23.20 9.70 0.39
CA ARG A 8 22.23 10.44 1.19
C ARG A 8 20.93 10.69 0.42
N PHE A 9 21.02 11.14 -0.84
CA PHE A 9 19.85 11.34 -1.72
C PHE A 9 19.11 10.02 -1.92
N ARG A 10 19.83 8.95 -2.22
CA ARG A 10 19.26 7.62 -2.39
C ARG A 10 18.49 7.17 -1.15
N ARG A 11 19.08 7.29 0.03
CA ARG A 11 18.44 6.94 1.31
C ARG A 11 17.11 7.67 1.49
N VAL A 12 17.07 8.97 1.23
CA VAL A 12 15.86 9.79 1.38
C VAL A 12 14.78 9.39 0.38
N VAL A 13 15.16 9.23 -0.91
CA VAL A 13 14.20 8.82 -1.97
C VAL A 13 13.68 7.40 -1.74
N SER A 14 14.56 6.48 -1.34
CA SER A 14 14.15 5.09 -1.05
C SER A 14 13.20 5.02 0.14
N ALA A 15 13.42 5.82 1.19
CA ALA A 15 12.51 5.89 2.33
C ALA A 15 11.14 6.48 1.93
N ALA A 16 11.13 7.51 1.09
CA ALA A 16 9.89 8.10 0.57
C ALA A 16 9.11 7.09 -0.30
N ALA A 17 9.81 6.37 -1.18
CA ALA A 17 9.20 5.34 -2.02
C ALA A 17 8.66 4.16 -1.20
N ALA A 18 9.40 3.71 -0.18
CA ALA A 18 8.96 2.64 0.70
C ALA A 18 7.69 3.00 1.49
N HIS A 19 7.62 4.22 2.04
CA HIS A 19 6.41 4.71 2.73
C HIS A 19 5.19 4.76 1.82
N LEU A 20 5.37 5.23 0.59
CA LEU A 20 4.27 5.25 -0.38
C LEU A 20 3.87 3.84 -0.80
N GLU A 21 4.83 2.94 -1.03
CA GLU A 21 4.54 1.54 -1.42
C GLU A 21 3.73 0.82 -0.32
N GLU A 22 4.08 1.02 0.95
CA GLU A 22 3.34 0.47 2.10
C GLU A 22 1.89 0.98 2.16
N ARG A 23 1.65 2.24 1.76
CA ARG A 23 0.34 2.89 1.79
C ARG A 23 -0.33 2.96 0.40
N ARG A 24 0.25 2.32 -0.61
CA ARG A 24 -0.16 2.41 -2.01
C ARG A 24 -1.62 2.02 -2.23
N LYS A 25 -2.04 0.91 -1.62
CA LYS A 25 -3.43 0.44 -1.71
C LYS A 25 -4.39 1.43 -1.06
N GLU A 26 -4.06 1.98 0.10
CA GLU A 26 -4.86 3.00 0.78
C GLU A 26 -5.07 4.23 -0.11
N VAL A 27 -3.97 4.72 -0.74
CA VAL A 27 -4.05 5.86 -1.66
C VAL A 27 -4.92 5.55 -2.87
N ASN A 28 -4.84 4.32 -3.42
CA ASN A 28 -5.71 3.88 -4.51
C ASN A 28 -7.19 3.87 -4.11
N ASP A 29 -7.49 3.39 -2.91
CA ASP A 29 -8.87 3.22 -2.43
C ASP A 29 -9.56 4.55 -2.11
N LEU A 30 -8.78 5.60 -1.84
CA LEU A 30 -9.27 6.97 -1.66
C LEU A 30 -9.57 7.68 -3.00
N ASN A 31 -9.15 7.11 -4.13
CA ASN A 31 -9.25 7.79 -5.43
C ASN A 31 -10.68 7.80 -5.95
N VAL A 32 -11.31 8.99 -5.90
CA VAL A 32 -12.65 9.28 -6.45
C VAL A 32 -12.66 10.50 -7.37
N PHE A 33 -11.56 11.23 -7.51
CA PHE A 33 -11.47 12.45 -8.30
C PHE A 33 -10.11 12.54 -9.03
N PRO A 34 -10.06 13.00 -10.29
CA PRO A 34 -11.19 13.36 -11.16
C PRO A 34 -11.98 12.15 -11.67
N VAL A 35 -11.41 10.96 -11.66
CA VAL A 35 -12.04 9.69 -12.03
C VAL A 35 -11.77 8.67 -10.93
N ALA A 36 -12.76 7.84 -10.60
CA ALA A 36 -12.66 6.83 -9.56
C ALA A 36 -12.07 5.50 -10.09
N ASP A 37 -10.91 5.55 -10.75
CA ASP A 37 -10.23 4.40 -11.36
C ASP A 37 -9.35 3.62 -10.36
N GLY A 38 -9.07 4.22 -9.19
CA GLY A 38 -8.36 3.56 -8.10
C GLY A 38 -6.86 3.34 -8.36
N ASP A 39 -6.22 4.21 -9.12
CA ASP A 39 -4.82 4.06 -9.55
C ASP A 39 -3.85 5.15 -9.07
N THR A 40 -4.33 6.10 -8.26
CA THR A 40 -3.53 7.24 -7.78
C THR A 40 -2.23 6.80 -7.08
N GLY A 41 -2.30 5.82 -6.18
CA GLY A 41 -1.14 5.29 -5.48
C GLY A 41 -0.16 4.59 -6.43
N ASP A 42 -0.66 3.82 -7.39
CA ASP A 42 0.14 3.15 -8.42
C ASP A 42 0.87 4.17 -9.29
N ASN A 43 0.19 5.20 -9.73
CA ASN A 43 0.74 6.26 -10.57
C ASN A 43 1.85 7.05 -9.84
N MET A 44 1.65 7.39 -8.57
CA MET A 44 2.65 8.05 -7.75
C MET A 44 3.85 7.13 -7.44
N ALA A 45 3.61 5.85 -7.14
CA ALA A 45 4.67 4.87 -6.87
C ALA A 45 5.55 4.62 -8.11
N LEU A 46 4.96 4.51 -9.30
CA LEU A 46 5.70 4.38 -10.57
C LEU A 46 6.59 5.60 -10.84
N THR A 47 6.09 6.80 -10.52
CA THR A 47 6.87 8.04 -10.66
C THR A 47 8.09 8.05 -9.74
N LEU A 48 7.93 7.68 -8.46
CA LEU A 48 9.04 7.60 -7.50
C LEU A 48 10.00 6.46 -7.82
N ARG A 49 9.50 5.32 -8.31
CA ARG A 49 10.35 4.20 -8.74
C ARG A 49 11.29 4.61 -9.87
N ALA A 50 10.79 5.36 -10.85
CA ALA A 50 11.64 5.88 -11.93
C ALA A 50 12.77 6.79 -11.42
N VAL A 51 12.49 7.59 -10.37
CA VAL A 51 13.52 8.42 -9.71
C VAL A 51 14.54 7.55 -8.98
N SER A 52 14.08 6.50 -8.28
CA SER A 52 14.97 5.55 -7.59
C SER A 52 15.87 4.80 -8.57
N ASP A 53 15.31 4.31 -9.68
CA ASP A 53 16.05 3.60 -10.72
C ASP A 53 17.14 4.48 -11.35
N GLU A 54 16.88 5.77 -11.52
CA GLU A 54 17.89 6.72 -12.02
C GLU A 54 19.01 6.96 -11.01
N LEU A 55 18.68 7.07 -9.71
CA LEU A 55 19.71 7.15 -8.66
C LEU A 55 20.56 5.88 -8.60
N ASP A 56 19.98 4.71 -8.86
CA ASP A 56 20.73 3.45 -8.91
C ASP A 56 21.67 3.36 -10.11
N ARG A 57 21.30 3.96 -11.27
CA ARG A 57 22.19 4.07 -12.44
C ARG A 57 23.40 4.96 -12.19
N LEU A 58 23.26 5.94 -11.28
CA LEU A 58 24.34 6.84 -10.87
C LEU A 58 25.22 6.27 -9.77
N ASP A 59 25.01 5.00 -9.36
CA ASP A 59 25.81 4.35 -8.34
C ASP A 59 27.30 4.28 -8.73
N GLY A 60 28.15 4.62 -7.76
CA GLY A 60 29.61 4.68 -7.97
C GLY A 60 30.13 5.94 -8.65
N GLN A 61 29.27 6.87 -9.04
CA GLN A 61 29.69 8.19 -9.55
C GLN A 61 29.86 9.18 -8.39
N MET A 62 30.68 10.22 -8.61
CA MET A 62 30.89 11.30 -7.64
C MET A 62 30.02 12.49 -8.07
N VAL A 63 29.35 13.16 -7.10
CA VAL A 63 28.58 14.39 -7.40
C VAL A 63 29.50 15.49 -7.98
N ASP A 64 30.77 15.53 -7.60
CA ASP A 64 31.75 16.44 -8.18
C ASP A 64 32.03 16.14 -9.67
N GLU A 65 31.78 14.91 -10.12
CA GLU A 65 31.94 14.52 -11.53
C GLU A 65 30.67 14.78 -12.35
N VAL A 66 29.49 14.55 -11.75
CA VAL A 66 28.17 14.75 -12.40
C VAL A 66 27.67 16.19 -12.20
N GLY A 67 27.92 16.81 -11.05
CA GLY A 67 27.38 18.10 -10.65
C GLY A 67 25.92 18.04 -10.20
N ARG A 68 25.57 18.88 -9.21
CA ARG A 68 24.19 18.93 -8.68
C ARG A 68 23.14 19.19 -9.77
N THR A 69 23.42 20.14 -10.66
CA THR A 69 22.50 20.54 -11.75
C THR A 69 22.15 19.36 -12.63
N GLU A 70 23.15 18.57 -13.03
CA GLU A 70 22.94 17.40 -13.90
C GLU A 70 22.18 16.29 -13.15
N LEU A 71 22.53 16.02 -11.89
CA LEU A 71 21.84 15.07 -11.03
C LEU A 71 20.35 15.40 -10.90
N VAL A 72 20.00 16.61 -10.43
CA VAL A 72 18.59 16.95 -10.19
C VAL A 72 17.78 17.02 -11.47
N ASN A 73 18.38 17.41 -12.61
CA ASN A 73 17.73 17.39 -13.90
C ASN A 73 17.51 15.96 -14.43
N ALA A 74 18.45 15.05 -14.18
CA ALA A 74 18.27 13.62 -14.51
C ALA A 74 17.11 13.01 -13.72
N LEU A 75 17.02 13.31 -12.40
CA LEU A 75 15.91 12.85 -11.54
C LEU A 75 14.56 13.44 -11.97
N ALA A 76 14.51 14.73 -12.32
CA ALA A 76 13.29 15.36 -12.82
C ALA A 76 12.83 14.74 -14.16
N ARG A 77 13.77 14.45 -15.05
CA ARG A 77 13.49 13.74 -16.30
C ARG A 77 13.00 12.33 -16.05
N ALA A 78 13.62 11.58 -15.14
CA ALA A 78 13.20 10.24 -14.77
C ALA A 78 11.77 10.25 -14.20
N ALA A 79 11.44 11.20 -13.30
CA ALA A 79 10.09 11.39 -12.78
C ALA A 79 9.08 11.62 -13.90
N LEU A 80 9.39 12.49 -14.86
CA LEU A 80 8.53 12.78 -16.00
C LEU A 80 8.30 11.55 -16.88
N MET A 81 9.37 10.81 -17.18
CA MET A 81 9.30 9.61 -18.02
C MET A 81 8.54 8.47 -17.36
N GLY A 82 8.62 8.35 -16.03
CA GLY A 82 7.90 7.35 -15.23
C GLY A 82 6.47 7.74 -14.87
N ALA A 83 6.09 9.03 -15.05
CA ALA A 83 4.79 9.53 -14.66
C ALA A 83 3.63 8.88 -15.43
N ARG A 84 2.57 8.53 -14.71
CA ARG A 84 1.30 8.03 -15.28
C ARG A 84 0.13 8.70 -14.60
N GLY A 85 -0.99 8.80 -15.30
CA GLY A 85 -2.20 9.44 -14.79
C GLY A 85 -1.98 10.90 -14.35
N ASN A 86 -3.03 11.55 -13.90
CA ASN A 86 -2.97 12.93 -13.41
C ASN A 86 -2.02 13.09 -12.21
N SER A 87 -2.12 12.18 -11.22
CA SER A 87 -1.36 12.24 -9.97
C SER A 87 0.14 12.07 -10.19
N GLY A 88 0.56 11.12 -11.06
CA GLY A 88 1.95 10.92 -11.41
C GLY A 88 2.53 12.08 -12.20
N VAL A 89 1.76 12.65 -13.14
CA VAL A 89 2.18 13.83 -13.91
C VAL A 89 2.38 15.04 -12.99
N ILE A 90 1.42 15.34 -12.09
CA ILE A 90 1.55 16.44 -11.12
C ILE A 90 2.75 16.23 -10.20
N LEU A 91 2.95 14.99 -9.67
CA LEU A 91 4.11 14.66 -8.86
C LEU A 91 5.43 14.90 -9.63
N SER A 92 5.48 14.54 -10.91
CA SER A 92 6.66 14.81 -11.75
C SER A 92 6.95 16.30 -11.88
N GLN A 93 5.91 17.17 -11.92
CA GLN A 93 6.08 18.62 -11.99
C GLN A 93 6.51 19.21 -10.63
N ILE A 94 6.07 18.64 -9.51
CA ILE A 94 6.60 18.96 -8.18
C ILE A 94 8.11 18.66 -8.14
N VAL A 95 8.53 17.48 -8.57
CA VAL A 95 9.95 17.10 -8.64
C VAL A 95 10.72 18.05 -9.58
N ARG A 96 10.16 18.39 -10.74
CA ARG A 96 10.78 19.31 -11.69
C ARG A 96 10.97 20.70 -11.09
N GLY A 97 9.94 21.29 -10.49
CA GLY A 97 10.03 22.62 -9.88
C GLY A 97 11.09 22.67 -8.76
N ALA A 98 11.15 21.63 -7.91
CA ALA A 98 12.20 21.51 -6.90
C ALA A 98 13.60 21.40 -7.54
N ALA A 99 13.75 20.60 -8.60
CA ALA A 99 15.01 20.44 -9.34
C ALA A 99 15.48 21.76 -9.98
N GLU A 100 14.58 22.55 -10.59
CA GLU A 100 14.87 23.86 -11.16
C GLU A 100 15.48 24.81 -10.13
N GLU A 101 14.91 24.87 -8.92
CA GLU A 101 15.45 25.73 -7.85
C GLU A 101 16.81 25.22 -7.34
N LEU A 102 16.95 23.92 -7.12
CA LEU A 102 18.21 23.30 -6.70
C LEU A 102 19.32 23.47 -7.74
N ALA A 103 18.98 23.42 -9.03
CA ALA A 103 19.91 23.63 -10.15
C ALA A 103 20.33 25.09 -10.29
N SER A 104 19.46 26.05 -9.92
CA SER A 104 19.74 27.49 -10.02
C SER A 104 20.85 27.93 -9.05
N ARG A 105 21.11 27.14 -7.99
CA ARG A 105 22.07 27.43 -6.92
C ARG A 105 23.03 26.26 -6.66
N PRO A 106 23.82 25.85 -7.64
CA PRO A 106 24.59 24.59 -7.58
C PRO A 106 25.69 24.60 -6.48
N GLY A 107 26.19 25.76 -6.11
CA GLY A 107 27.25 25.91 -5.10
C GLY A 107 26.75 26.14 -3.66
N GLU A 108 25.43 26.32 -3.43
CA GLU A 108 24.90 26.51 -2.09
C GLU A 108 24.67 25.15 -1.38
N LEU A 109 24.84 25.11 -0.06
CA LEU A 109 24.44 23.95 0.73
C LEU A 109 22.91 23.79 0.63
N VAL A 110 22.44 22.53 0.68
CA VAL A 110 21.01 22.25 0.81
C VAL A 110 20.62 22.52 2.27
N ASP A 111 20.26 23.76 2.54
CA ASP A 111 19.86 24.29 3.83
C ASP A 111 18.35 24.59 3.88
N PRO A 112 17.75 24.97 5.02
CA PRO A 112 16.35 25.34 5.14
C PRO A 112 15.88 26.41 4.15
N MET A 113 16.74 27.38 3.82
CA MET A 113 16.41 28.46 2.87
C MET A 113 16.23 27.89 1.46
N LEU A 114 17.17 27.07 1.01
CA LEU A 114 17.10 26.48 -0.34
C LEU A 114 15.95 25.46 -0.43
N VAL A 115 15.70 24.68 0.61
CA VAL A 115 14.56 23.75 0.66
C VAL A 115 13.23 24.51 0.61
N SER A 116 13.07 25.60 1.37
CA SER A 116 11.87 26.43 1.31
C SER A 116 11.62 27.01 -0.09
N ALA A 117 12.68 27.51 -0.74
CA ALA A 117 12.58 28.02 -2.11
C ALA A 117 12.22 26.90 -3.11
N ALA A 118 12.79 25.70 -2.94
CA ALA A 118 12.50 24.54 -3.78
C ALA A 118 11.03 24.10 -3.65
N PHE A 119 10.46 24.07 -2.43
CA PHE A 119 9.05 23.74 -2.22
C PHE A 119 8.12 24.81 -2.82
N ALA A 120 8.47 26.09 -2.69
CA ALA A 120 7.68 27.17 -3.31
C ALA A 120 7.67 27.04 -4.85
N ARG A 121 8.85 26.84 -5.48
CA ARG A 121 8.93 26.63 -6.93
C ARG A 121 8.22 25.35 -7.39
N ALA A 122 8.30 24.29 -6.59
CA ALA A 122 7.58 23.04 -6.86
C ALA A 122 6.05 23.23 -6.83
N ALA A 123 5.53 24.01 -5.88
CA ALA A 123 4.11 24.34 -5.81
C ALA A 123 3.67 25.15 -7.04
N ASP A 124 4.45 26.16 -7.44
CA ASP A 124 4.17 26.93 -8.65
C ASP A 124 4.16 26.04 -9.89
N ALA A 125 5.17 25.19 -10.06
CA ALA A 125 5.28 24.27 -11.20
C ALA A 125 4.10 23.27 -11.26
N ALA A 126 3.62 22.79 -10.11
CA ALA A 126 2.45 21.92 -10.05
C ALA A 126 1.17 22.65 -10.52
N TYR A 127 0.93 23.86 -10.03
CA TYR A 127 -0.22 24.66 -10.44
C TYR A 127 -0.16 25.08 -11.92
N GLU A 128 1.03 25.45 -12.43
CA GLU A 128 1.25 25.80 -13.83
C GLU A 128 0.99 24.62 -14.78
N SER A 129 1.09 23.40 -14.30
CA SER A 129 0.89 22.17 -15.10
C SER A 129 -0.58 21.84 -15.36
N VAL A 130 -1.48 22.36 -14.53
CA VAL A 130 -2.92 22.07 -14.60
C VAL A 130 -3.64 23.34 -15.06
N ARG A 131 -4.46 23.23 -16.11
CA ARG A 131 -5.14 24.39 -16.70
C ARG A 131 -6.22 24.96 -15.78
N GLU A 132 -7.02 24.08 -15.18
CA GLU A 132 -8.10 24.42 -14.25
C GLU A 132 -7.84 23.73 -12.92
N PRO A 133 -6.96 24.28 -12.07
CA PRO A 133 -6.62 23.67 -10.80
C PRO A 133 -7.83 23.69 -9.86
N ALA A 134 -8.21 22.52 -9.35
CA ALA A 134 -9.27 22.37 -8.36
C ALA A 134 -8.69 22.53 -6.95
N GLU A 135 -9.35 23.35 -6.12
CA GLU A 135 -9.03 23.43 -4.69
C GLU A 135 -9.57 22.20 -3.96
N GLY A 136 -8.92 21.84 -2.85
CA GLY A 136 -9.23 20.60 -2.13
C GLY A 136 -8.54 19.36 -2.71
N THR A 137 -7.52 19.53 -3.55
CA THR A 137 -6.74 18.46 -4.16
C THR A 137 -5.28 18.49 -3.70
N MET A 138 -4.48 17.56 -4.23
CA MET A 138 -3.03 17.50 -3.99
C MET A 138 -2.32 18.84 -4.24
N LEU A 139 -2.83 19.67 -5.17
CA LEU A 139 -2.28 21.00 -5.45
C LEU A 139 -2.41 21.93 -4.24
N THR A 140 -3.60 22.01 -3.67
CA THR A 140 -3.90 22.81 -2.47
C THR A 140 -3.04 22.38 -1.29
N VAL A 141 -2.99 21.09 -1.02
CA VAL A 141 -2.27 20.53 0.13
C VAL A 141 -0.76 20.75 -0.02
N PHE A 142 -0.20 20.54 -1.23
CA PHE A 142 1.23 20.81 -1.46
C PHE A 142 1.57 22.29 -1.30
N ARG A 143 0.73 23.18 -1.77
CA ARG A 143 0.90 24.63 -1.57
C ARG A 143 0.84 25.01 -0.08
N GLU A 144 -0.05 24.41 0.70
CA GLU A 144 -0.12 24.63 2.14
C GLU A 144 1.14 24.09 2.85
N MET A 145 1.66 22.93 2.46
CA MET A 145 2.94 22.42 2.98
C MET A 145 4.10 23.36 2.66
N ALA A 146 4.20 23.87 1.43
CA ALA A 146 5.23 24.84 1.05
C ALA A 146 5.12 26.15 1.86
N HIS A 147 3.89 26.61 2.12
CA HIS A 147 3.64 27.76 2.98
C HIS A 147 4.03 27.50 4.44
N SER A 148 3.73 26.32 4.97
CA SER A 148 4.12 25.90 6.33
C SER A 148 5.64 25.94 6.50
N ILE A 149 6.40 25.40 5.51
CA ILE A 149 7.86 25.46 5.50
C ILE A 149 8.35 26.92 5.54
N SER A 150 7.81 27.80 4.70
CA SER A 150 8.19 29.21 4.67
C SER A 150 7.86 29.93 5.98
N LYS A 151 6.72 29.63 6.57
CA LYS A 151 6.29 30.16 7.87
C LYS A 151 7.21 29.67 9.00
N ARG A 152 7.56 28.39 9.01
CA ARG A 152 8.47 27.83 9.99
C ARG A 152 9.85 28.46 9.89
N LEU A 153 10.35 28.62 8.65
CA LEU A 153 11.64 29.25 8.39
C LEU A 153 11.72 30.66 8.99
N ALA A 154 10.65 31.45 8.92
CA ALA A 154 10.60 32.80 9.49
C ALA A 154 10.70 32.84 11.04
N HIS A 155 10.55 31.69 11.71
CA HIS A 155 10.61 31.58 13.18
C HIS A 155 11.79 30.71 13.66
N MET A 156 12.69 30.28 12.76
CA MET A 156 13.89 29.54 13.11
C MET A 156 15.04 30.49 13.45
N ASP A 157 15.77 30.18 14.51
CA ASP A 157 16.96 30.95 14.90
C ASP A 157 18.13 30.70 13.94
N GLU A 158 18.25 29.45 13.43
CA GLU A 158 19.27 29.03 12.45
C GLU A 158 18.63 28.69 11.11
N VAL A 159 18.63 29.64 10.18
CA VAL A 159 18.06 29.48 8.82
C VAL A 159 19.11 29.07 7.79
N ARG A 160 20.39 29.32 8.06
CA ARG A 160 21.52 28.93 7.20
C ARG A 160 22.51 28.09 7.99
N LEU A 161 22.91 27.01 7.40
CA LEU A 161 23.94 26.15 7.94
C LEU A 161 25.33 26.78 7.74
N SER A 162 26.23 26.56 8.75
CA SER A 162 27.63 26.83 8.56
C SER A 162 28.20 26.03 7.39
N PRO A 163 29.15 26.55 6.61
CA PRO A 163 29.82 25.78 5.56
C PRO A 163 30.50 24.49 6.08
N ASP A 164 30.79 24.44 7.36
CA ASP A 164 31.43 23.30 8.03
C ASP A 164 30.41 22.35 8.70
N ALA A 165 29.11 22.58 8.54
CA ALA A 165 28.07 21.73 9.13
C ALA A 165 28.19 20.28 8.61
N SER A 166 28.13 19.33 9.53
CA SER A 166 28.14 17.91 9.18
C SER A 166 26.85 17.50 8.45
N PRO A 167 26.90 16.44 7.63
CA PRO A 167 25.68 15.90 7.00
C PRO A 167 24.58 15.54 8.00
N ALA A 168 24.94 15.08 9.20
CA ALA A 168 23.97 14.72 10.25
C ALA A 168 23.27 15.97 10.85
N GLU A 169 24.00 17.08 11.06
CA GLU A 169 23.42 18.34 11.51
C GLU A 169 22.46 18.91 10.44
N GLN A 170 22.86 18.82 9.18
CA GLN A 170 22.04 19.23 8.05
C GLN A 170 20.74 18.39 7.96
N ASP A 171 20.84 17.05 8.06
CA ASP A 171 19.70 16.13 8.04
C ASP A 171 18.74 16.40 9.20
N ALA A 172 19.27 16.61 10.42
CA ALA A 172 18.44 16.88 11.59
C ALA A 172 17.67 18.19 11.47
N LEU A 173 18.30 19.24 10.93
CA LEU A 173 17.67 20.55 10.74
C LEU A 173 16.60 20.51 9.66
N LEU A 174 16.86 19.82 8.54
CA LEU A 174 15.89 19.62 7.46
C LEU A 174 14.71 18.76 7.92
N ALA A 175 14.95 17.67 8.67
CA ALA A 175 13.90 16.85 9.22
C ALA A 175 12.96 17.66 10.13
N LEU A 176 13.53 18.49 11.02
CA LEU A 176 12.74 19.36 11.91
C LEU A 176 11.85 20.35 11.14
N LEU A 177 12.38 20.92 10.05
CA LEU A 177 11.62 21.83 9.17
C LEU A 177 10.45 21.11 8.48
N LEU A 178 10.70 19.90 7.95
CA LEU A 178 9.72 19.16 7.16
C LEU A 178 8.65 18.46 8.01
N GLU A 179 8.93 18.13 9.28
CA GLU A 179 7.92 17.58 10.19
C GLU A 179 6.73 18.51 10.44
N ASP A 180 6.99 19.81 10.53
CA ASP A 180 5.90 20.78 10.65
C ASP A 180 5.06 20.80 9.38
N ALA A 181 5.69 20.64 8.20
CA ALA A 181 5.00 20.55 6.92
C ALA A 181 4.15 19.26 6.79
N VAL A 182 4.63 18.12 7.30
CA VAL A 182 3.82 16.87 7.37
C VAL A 182 2.57 17.12 8.21
N ARG A 183 2.70 17.62 9.44
CA ARG A 183 1.54 17.89 10.32
C ARG A 183 0.53 18.89 9.74
N ASP A 184 1.00 19.93 9.08
CA ASP A 184 0.12 20.91 8.45
C ASP A 184 -0.50 20.33 7.17
N GLY A 185 0.24 19.48 6.43
CA GLY A 185 -0.26 18.71 5.31
C GLY A 185 -1.39 17.76 5.72
N GLU A 186 -1.23 17.01 6.82
CA GLU A 186 -2.29 16.15 7.37
C GLU A 186 -3.58 16.92 7.68
N ARG A 187 -3.43 18.09 8.31
CA ARG A 187 -4.59 18.97 8.58
C ARG A 187 -5.24 19.48 7.28
N ALA A 188 -4.43 19.76 6.27
CA ALA A 188 -4.92 20.17 4.96
C ALA A 188 -5.64 19.02 4.25
N VAL A 189 -5.09 17.79 4.29
CA VAL A 189 -5.75 16.58 3.77
C VAL A 189 -7.12 16.39 4.42
N ALA A 190 -7.20 16.45 5.75
CA ALA A 190 -8.46 16.28 6.47
C ALA A 190 -9.54 17.34 6.08
N ARG A 191 -9.14 18.49 5.53
CA ARG A 191 -10.07 19.55 5.06
C ARG A 191 -10.43 19.46 3.58
N THR A 192 -9.82 18.58 2.81
CA THR A 192 -10.11 18.44 1.37
C THR A 192 -11.59 18.18 1.09
N PRO A 193 -12.36 17.40 1.91
CA PRO A 193 -13.80 17.22 1.70
C PRO A 193 -14.62 18.50 1.92
N GLU A 194 -14.10 19.49 2.65
CA GLU A 194 -14.76 20.78 2.84
C GLU A 194 -14.63 21.67 1.60
N GLN A 195 -13.62 21.42 0.75
CA GLN A 195 -13.26 22.23 -0.39
C GLN A 195 -13.71 21.64 -1.73
N LEU A 196 -13.82 20.30 -1.80
CA LEU A 196 -14.22 19.59 -3.02
C LEU A 196 -15.44 18.69 -2.72
N GLU A 197 -16.55 18.99 -3.40
CA GLU A 197 -17.86 18.38 -3.12
C GLU A 197 -17.88 16.86 -3.31
N VAL A 198 -17.24 16.36 -4.36
CA VAL A 198 -17.17 14.91 -4.64
C VAL A 198 -16.47 14.13 -3.51
N LEU A 199 -15.46 14.70 -2.86
CA LEU A 199 -14.80 14.07 -1.71
C LEU A 199 -15.72 14.00 -0.50
N ARG A 200 -16.51 15.06 -0.26
CA ARG A 200 -17.48 15.12 0.82
C ARG A 200 -18.60 14.10 0.62
N GLU A 201 -19.11 13.96 -0.60
CA GLU A 201 -20.16 13.03 -0.96
C GLU A 201 -19.69 11.57 -0.86
N SER A 202 -18.44 11.31 -1.23
CA SER A 202 -17.82 9.98 -1.14
C SER A 202 -17.29 9.65 0.25
N GLY A 203 -17.28 10.61 1.19
CA GLY A 203 -16.80 10.42 2.56
C GLY A 203 -15.29 10.21 2.68
N VAL A 204 -14.50 10.66 1.70
CA VAL A 204 -13.04 10.45 1.65
C VAL A 204 -12.28 11.78 1.56
N VAL A 205 -10.97 11.70 1.81
CA VAL A 205 -10.01 12.77 1.55
C VAL A 205 -9.41 12.62 0.14
N ASP A 206 -8.74 13.67 -0.35
CA ASP A 206 -8.05 13.59 -1.65
C ASP A 206 -6.88 12.58 -1.60
N ALA A 207 -6.93 11.59 -2.49
CA ALA A 207 -5.97 10.51 -2.59
C ALA A 207 -4.55 11.00 -2.89
N GLY A 208 -4.41 11.89 -3.87
CA GLY A 208 -3.12 12.46 -4.25
C GLY A 208 -2.50 13.32 -3.15
N ALA A 209 -3.33 14.08 -2.44
CA ALA A 209 -2.90 14.88 -1.29
C ALA A 209 -2.40 13.98 -0.15
N HIS A 210 -3.14 12.92 0.18
CA HIS A 210 -2.71 11.94 1.18
C HIS A 210 -1.38 11.30 0.77
N GLY A 211 -1.26 10.84 -0.47
CA GLY A 211 -0.02 10.30 -1.01
C GLY A 211 1.18 11.25 -0.89
N LEU A 212 1.00 12.56 -1.11
CA LEU A 212 2.07 13.56 -0.93
C LEU A 212 2.52 13.68 0.52
N VAL A 213 1.60 13.63 1.48
CA VAL A 213 1.94 13.68 2.92
C VAL A 213 2.70 12.41 3.32
N VAL A 214 2.27 11.24 2.83
CA VAL A 214 2.99 9.96 3.04
C VAL A 214 4.41 10.02 2.48
N ILE A 215 4.58 10.52 1.26
CA ILE A 215 5.90 10.73 0.64
C ILE A 215 6.78 11.64 1.50
N LEU A 216 6.24 12.77 1.96
CA LEU A 216 7.01 13.72 2.78
C LEU A 216 7.37 13.12 4.15
N ALA A 217 6.50 12.33 4.77
CA ALA A 217 6.81 11.59 5.99
C ALA A 217 7.98 10.61 5.76
N GLY A 218 7.99 9.92 4.62
CA GLY A 218 9.11 9.07 4.21
C GLY A 218 10.42 9.84 3.98
N VAL A 219 10.35 11.05 3.42
CA VAL A 219 11.52 11.96 3.32
C VAL A 219 12.08 12.28 4.70
N VAL A 220 11.22 12.63 5.66
CA VAL A 220 11.63 12.90 7.06
C VAL A 220 12.28 11.67 7.69
N ALA A 221 11.68 10.48 7.50
CA ALA A 221 12.25 9.22 7.97
C ALA A 221 13.66 8.97 7.38
N GLY A 222 13.83 9.17 6.09
CA GLY A 222 15.11 9.05 5.40
C GLY A 222 16.17 10.02 5.93
N LEU A 223 15.81 11.27 6.26
CA LEU A 223 16.68 12.25 6.88
C LEU A 223 17.07 11.85 8.31
N ARG A 224 16.17 11.24 9.07
CA ARG A 224 16.42 10.78 10.45
C ARG A 224 17.13 9.42 10.54
N GLY A 225 17.33 8.74 9.41
CA GLY A 225 18.12 7.52 9.33
C GLY A 225 17.34 6.22 9.52
N GLY A 226 16.00 6.23 9.48
CA GLY A 226 15.22 5.00 9.50
C GLY A 226 13.69 5.19 9.57
N ILE A 227 12.96 4.14 9.18
CA ILE A 227 11.48 4.12 9.14
C ILE A 227 10.86 4.29 10.55
N GLU A 228 11.51 3.77 11.60
CA GLU A 228 11.04 3.88 12.99
C GLU A 228 10.96 5.32 13.51
N THR A 229 11.52 6.29 12.79
CA THR A 229 11.53 7.71 13.14
C THR A 229 10.61 8.55 12.27
N SER A 230 9.73 7.92 11.50
CA SER A 230 8.75 8.60 10.65
C SER A 230 7.70 9.35 11.48
N PRO A 231 7.28 10.55 11.06
CA PRO A 231 6.04 11.13 11.56
C PRO A 231 4.86 10.17 11.33
N GLU A 232 3.97 10.06 12.31
CA GLU A 232 2.76 9.26 12.19
C GLU A 232 1.77 9.96 11.24
N VAL A 233 1.40 9.29 10.15
CA VAL A 233 0.38 9.77 9.19
C VAL A 233 -0.91 8.98 9.43
N PRO A 234 -2.07 9.64 9.61
CA PRO A 234 -3.35 8.96 9.82
C PRO A 234 -3.71 8.00 8.69
N HIS A 235 -4.46 6.95 9.02
CA HIS A 235 -5.11 6.09 8.03
C HIS A 235 -6.52 6.60 7.75
N TYR A 236 -6.94 6.50 6.51
CA TYR A 236 -8.28 6.86 6.06
C TYR A 236 -9.02 5.63 5.53
N ALA A 237 -10.32 5.57 5.81
CA ALA A 237 -11.17 4.53 5.27
C ALA A 237 -11.37 4.71 3.76
N PRO A 238 -11.48 3.62 2.98
CA PRO A 238 -11.80 3.69 1.56
C PRO A 238 -13.17 4.31 1.29
N ALA A 239 -13.41 4.78 0.07
CA ALA A 239 -14.67 5.38 -0.34
C ALA A 239 -15.85 4.41 -0.16
N MET A 240 -16.92 4.87 0.49
CA MET A 240 -18.12 4.07 0.74
C MET A 240 -19.00 3.91 -0.49
N ASP A 241 -19.08 4.90 -1.35
CA ASP A 241 -19.84 4.86 -2.60
C ASP A 241 -18.91 5.10 -3.78
N THR A 242 -18.77 4.09 -4.62
CA THR A 242 -17.98 4.16 -5.85
C THR A 242 -18.78 4.66 -7.04
N ARG A 243 -20.04 5.11 -6.81
CA ARG A 243 -20.83 5.75 -7.86
C ARG A 243 -20.48 7.23 -7.89
N PRO A 244 -19.73 7.69 -8.88
CA PRO A 244 -19.50 9.10 -9.05
C PRO A 244 -20.86 9.77 -9.33
N HIS A 245 -21.31 10.65 -8.46
CA HIS A 245 -22.46 11.52 -8.71
C HIS A 245 -22.11 12.67 -9.65
N HIS A 246 -20.82 12.86 -9.95
CA HIS A 246 -20.33 13.77 -10.97
C HIS A 246 -19.90 13.02 -12.21
N GLU A 247 -20.18 13.63 -13.35
CA GLU A 247 -19.94 13.15 -14.70
C GLU A 247 -18.65 12.31 -14.76
N ASP A 248 -18.80 10.98 -14.84
CA ASP A 248 -17.77 10.09 -15.33
C ASP A 248 -17.12 10.77 -16.53
N SER A 249 -15.80 10.68 -16.65
CA SER A 249 -15.18 11.11 -17.91
C SER A 249 -16.07 10.56 -19.02
N ARG A 250 -16.54 11.44 -19.92
CA ARG A 250 -17.42 11.04 -21.03
C ARG A 250 -16.74 9.99 -21.90
N TYR A 251 -15.42 9.92 -21.75
CA TYR A 251 -14.50 9.14 -22.54
C TYR A 251 -14.15 7.83 -21.86
N ARG A 252 -13.86 6.84 -22.67
CA ARG A 252 -13.65 5.47 -22.23
C ARG A 252 -12.20 5.17 -21.83
N TYR A 253 -11.25 5.78 -22.56
CA TYR A 253 -9.84 5.41 -22.42
C TYR A 253 -9.02 6.51 -21.78
N CYS A 254 -8.24 6.13 -20.76
CA CYS A 254 -7.12 6.91 -20.25
C CYS A 254 -5.89 6.62 -21.12
N THR A 255 -5.39 7.63 -21.82
CA THR A 255 -4.31 7.48 -22.79
C THR A 255 -3.09 8.30 -22.34
N ASN A 256 -1.96 7.61 -22.16
CA ASN A 256 -0.69 8.20 -21.75
C ASN A 256 0.39 7.87 -22.78
N PHE A 257 1.21 8.84 -23.17
CA PHE A 257 2.36 8.60 -24.05
C PHE A 257 3.42 9.70 -23.93
N ILE A 258 4.58 9.43 -24.51
CA ILE A 258 5.70 10.35 -24.56
C ILE A 258 5.95 10.72 -26.02
N VAL A 259 6.16 12.01 -26.26
CA VAL A 259 6.57 12.55 -27.56
C VAL A 259 8.00 13.08 -27.44
N THR A 260 8.90 12.61 -28.29
CA THR A 260 10.27 13.12 -28.41
C THR A 260 10.47 13.79 -29.75
N GLY A 261 10.96 15.04 -29.74
CA GLY A 261 11.11 15.84 -30.96
C GLY A 261 12.04 17.02 -30.75
N THR A 262 11.86 18.04 -31.55
CA THR A 262 12.59 19.31 -31.42
C THR A 262 11.63 20.49 -31.58
N GLY A 263 11.73 21.47 -30.68
CA GLY A 263 10.86 22.64 -30.69
C GLY A 263 9.40 22.32 -30.34
N LEU A 264 9.20 21.37 -29.43
CA LEU A 264 7.88 20.97 -28.95
C LEU A 264 7.33 22.06 -28.01
N GLU A 265 6.16 22.58 -28.34
CA GLU A 265 5.45 23.56 -27.51
C GLU A 265 4.19 22.92 -26.92
N SER A 266 4.22 22.55 -25.62
CA SER A 266 3.11 21.88 -24.94
C SER A 266 1.76 22.61 -25.12
N ARG A 267 1.76 23.94 -25.01
CA ARG A 267 0.56 24.76 -25.12
C ARG A 267 -0.12 24.72 -26.50
N SER A 268 0.61 24.38 -27.56
CA SER A 268 0.05 24.29 -28.92
C SER A 268 -0.80 23.03 -29.13
N PHE A 269 -0.54 21.96 -28.37
CA PHE A 269 -1.24 20.67 -28.51
C PHE A 269 -2.47 20.56 -27.61
N VAL A 270 -2.51 21.31 -26.49
CA VAL A 270 -3.63 21.25 -25.53
C VAL A 270 -4.99 21.50 -26.20
N PRO A 271 -5.21 22.55 -27.01
CA PRO A 271 -6.53 22.79 -27.62
C PRO A 271 -6.96 21.68 -28.59
N MET A 272 -6.00 21.06 -29.29
CA MET A 272 -6.30 19.97 -30.23
C MET A 272 -6.67 18.66 -29.50
N LEU A 273 -6.04 18.40 -28.37
CA LEU A 273 -6.37 17.25 -27.52
C LEU A 273 -7.70 17.44 -26.80
N GLU A 274 -8.04 18.68 -26.39
CA GLU A 274 -9.35 19.03 -25.80
C GLU A 274 -10.52 18.87 -26.76
N GLU A 275 -10.30 18.91 -28.08
CA GLU A 275 -11.30 18.56 -29.07
C GLU A 275 -11.58 17.05 -29.14
N LEU A 276 -10.61 16.22 -28.73
CA LEU A 276 -10.68 14.76 -28.74
C LEU A 276 -11.05 14.16 -27.38
N GLY A 277 -10.88 14.92 -26.28
CA GLY A 277 -11.03 14.38 -24.95
C GLY A 277 -11.08 15.39 -23.83
N ASP A 278 -11.07 14.89 -22.60
CA ASP A 278 -10.94 15.70 -21.37
C ASP A 278 -9.71 15.28 -20.54
N SER A 279 -9.55 15.87 -19.34
CA SER A 279 -8.42 15.60 -18.43
C SER A 279 -7.05 15.75 -19.10
N VAL A 280 -6.93 16.70 -20.03
CA VAL A 280 -5.73 16.89 -20.86
C VAL A 280 -4.59 17.49 -20.04
N LEU A 281 -3.45 16.76 -19.97
CA LEU A 281 -2.19 17.26 -19.43
C LEU A 281 -1.09 17.07 -20.48
N VAL A 282 -0.40 18.17 -20.82
CA VAL A 282 0.77 18.15 -21.71
C VAL A 282 1.90 18.89 -21.02
N VAL A 283 2.87 18.16 -20.53
CA VAL A 283 3.99 18.68 -19.74
C VAL A 283 5.33 18.21 -20.29
N GLY A 284 6.37 18.98 -20.09
CA GLY A 284 7.72 18.65 -20.55
C GLY A 284 8.50 19.86 -21.04
N ASP A 285 9.42 19.63 -21.97
CA ASP A 285 10.29 20.64 -22.57
C ASP A 285 10.24 20.58 -24.12
N GLU A 286 11.04 21.43 -24.78
CA GLU A 286 11.10 21.50 -26.25
C GLU A 286 11.58 20.21 -26.94
N ALA A 287 12.12 19.26 -26.18
CA ALA A 287 12.64 17.98 -26.70
C ALA A 287 11.77 16.77 -26.32
N THR A 288 11.01 16.88 -25.23
CA THR A 288 10.21 15.76 -24.69
C THR A 288 8.93 16.27 -24.06
N LEU A 289 7.78 15.74 -24.49
CA LEU A 289 6.49 15.97 -23.86
C LEU A 289 5.93 14.66 -23.33
N LYS A 290 5.37 14.72 -22.13
CA LYS A 290 4.46 13.70 -21.59
C LYS A 290 3.03 14.18 -21.84
N VAL A 291 2.23 13.32 -22.46
CA VAL A 291 0.82 13.57 -22.77
C VAL A 291 -0.05 12.60 -21.97
N HIS A 292 -1.08 13.14 -21.36
CA HIS A 292 -2.18 12.39 -20.74
C HIS A 292 -3.49 12.98 -21.23
N VAL A 293 -4.44 12.14 -21.66
CA VAL A 293 -5.76 12.54 -22.12
C VAL A 293 -6.77 11.41 -21.93
N HIS A 294 -7.99 11.75 -21.52
CA HIS A 294 -9.12 10.82 -21.56
C HIS A 294 -9.85 11.00 -22.88
N THR A 295 -9.94 9.95 -23.70
CA THR A 295 -10.51 10.04 -25.06
C THR A 295 -11.16 8.71 -25.46
N ASP A 296 -12.12 8.76 -26.38
CA ASP A 296 -12.63 7.56 -27.06
C ASP A 296 -11.77 7.17 -28.29
N GLU A 297 -10.87 8.06 -28.72
CA GLU A 297 -10.04 7.91 -29.92
C GLU A 297 -8.52 8.02 -29.60
N PRO A 298 -7.93 7.05 -28.87
CA PRO A 298 -6.49 7.10 -28.50
C PRO A 298 -5.56 7.26 -29.70
N GLU A 299 -5.88 6.61 -30.82
CA GLU A 299 -5.08 6.67 -32.05
C GLU A 299 -5.09 8.07 -32.68
N ALA A 300 -6.25 8.78 -32.61
CA ALA A 300 -6.35 10.16 -33.09
C ALA A 300 -5.54 11.13 -32.23
N ALA A 301 -5.53 10.93 -30.90
CA ALA A 301 -4.71 11.71 -30.00
C ALA A 301 -3.21 11.53 -30.27
N VAL A 302 -2.76 10.31 -30.50
CA VAL A 302 -1.38 10.00 -30.89
C VAL A 302 -1.02 10.61 -32.23
N ALA A 303 -1.90 10.52 -33.22
CA ALA A 303 -1.65 11.00 -34.58
C ALA A 303 -1.44 12.54 -34.69
N LEU A 304 -1.89 13.31 -33.70
CA LEU A 304 -1.61 14.75 -33.63
C LEU A 304 -0.10 15.06 -33.61
N PHE A 305 0.71 14.12 -33.18
CA PHE A 305 2.15 14.29 -33.02
C PHE A 305 2.99 13.70 -34.16
N ASP A 306 2.39 13.02 -35.14
CA ASP A 306 3.09 12.31 -36.23
C ASP A 306 4.10 13.18 -37.02
N GLN A 307 3.83 14.48 -37.13
CA GLN A 307 4.69 15.41 -37.88
C GLN A 307 5.69 16.17 -37.00
N THR A 308 5.58 16.04 -35.68
CA THR A 308 6.34 16.86 -34.72
C THR A 308 7.34 16.06 -33.91
N GLY A 309 7.11 14.74 -33.73
CA GLY A 309 8.01 13.91 -32.94
C GLY A 309 7.70 12.43 -33.01
N GLY A 310 8.58 11.61 -32.42
CA GLY A 310 8.37 10.18 -32.24
C GLY A 310 7.56 9.90 -30.97
N VAL A 311 6.47 9.15 -31.10
CA VAL A 311 5.65 8.71 -29.95
C VAL A 311 6.22 7.40 -29.39
N SER A 312 6.30 7.30 -28.08
CA SER A 312 6.77 6.12 -27.34
C SER A 312 6.03 5.96 -26.01
N GLN A 313 6.17 4.79 -25.40
CA GLN A 313 5.53 4.44 -24.12
C GLN A 313 4.00 4.71 -24.12
N LEU A 314 3.34 4.33 -25.22
CA LEU A 314 1.89 4.39 -25.30
C LEU A 314 1.28 3.40 -24.31
N ASP A 315 0.43 3.92 -23.44
CA ASP A 315 -0.33 3.17 -22.45
C ASP A 315 -1.79 3.61 -22.55
N VAL A 316 -2.70 2.66 -22.77
CA VAL A 316 -4.14 2.90 -22.94
C VAL A 316 -4.89 1.98 -22.00
N ALA A 317 -5.56 2.55 -21.01
CA ALA A 317 -6.37 1.83 -20.04
C ALA A 317 -7.88 2.07 -20.29
N ASP A 318 -8.69 1.03 -20.23
CA ASP A 318 -10.16 1.13 -20.30
C ASP A 318 -10.73 1.43 -18.91
N MET A 319 -11.05 2.67 -18.64
CA MET A 319 -11.58 3.12 -17.35
C MET A 319 -12.93 2.49 -17.01
N ARG A 320 -13.78 2.18 -18.01
CA ARG A 320 -15.08 1.53 -17.78
C ARG A 320 -14.93 0.07 -17.36
N GLU A 321 -13.94 -0.62 -17.91
CA GLU A 321 -13.60 -2.00 -17.50
C GLU A 321 -13.10 -2.03 -16.06
N GLN A 322 -12.22 -1.10 -15.67
CA GLN A 322 -11.74 -0.96 -14.31
C GLN A 322 -12.87 -0.68 -13.31
N ILE A 323 -13.81 0.24 -13.65
CA ILE A 323 -14.99 0.53 -12.82
C ILE A 323 -15.93 -0.68 -12.74
N ALA A 324 -16.14 -1.40 -13.86
CA ALA A 324 -17.02 -2.57 -13.89
C ALA A 324 -16.46 -3.75 -13.08
N GLU A 325 -15.17 -4.01 -13.16
CA GLU A 325 -14.50 -5.04 -12.35
C GLU A 325 -14.59 -4.73 -10.85
N ARG A 326 -14.46 -3.46 -10.47
CA ARG A 326 -14.64 -3.01 -9.09
C ARG A 326 -16.10 -3.20 -8.62
N SER A 327 -17.07 -2.88 -9.47
CA SER A 327 -18.49 -3.00 -9.17
C SER A 327 -18.98 -4.46 -9.12
N ALA A 328 -18.42 -5.35 -9.95
CA ALA A 328 -18.78 -6.78 -9.97
C ALA A 328 -18.34 -7.52 -8.69
N ARG A 329 -17.32 -7.05 -8.00
CA ARG A 329 -16.88 -7.58 -6.69
C ARG A 329 -17.90 -7.27 -5.58
N LEU A 330 -18.86 -6.39 -5.82
CA LEU A 330 -19.74 -5.79 -4.80
C LEU A 330 -21.15 -6.43 -4.67
N GLN A 331 -21.44 -7.61 -5.22
CA GLN A 331 -22.79 -8.17 -5.17
C GLN A 331 -22.87 -9.65 -4.72
N ALA A 332 -22.86 -9.95 -3.41
CA ALA A 332 -23.56 -11.12 -2.84
C ALA A 332 -23.44 -11.27 -1.31
N GLY A 333 -24.57 -11.42 -0.61
CA GLY A 333 -24.71 -11.95 0.76
C GLY A 333 -24.94 -10.89 1.85
N ARG A 334 -25.73 -11.26 2.91
CA ARG A 334 -26.05 -10.36 4.03
C ARG A 334 -24.89 -10.19 4.98
N VAL A 335 -24.20 -11.29 5.33
CA VAL A 335 -23.02 -11.31 6.20
C VAL A 335 -21.86 -11.90 5.44
N ALA A 336 -20.74 -11.18 5.38
CA ALA A 336 -19.49 -11.68 4.80
C ALA A 336 -18.48 -12.02 5.89
N ALA A 337 -17.54 -12.93 5.60
CA ALA A 337 -16.42 -13.24 6.45
C ALA A 337 -15.12 -12.71 5.82
N VAL A 338 -14.28 -12.05 6.63
CA VAL A 338 -12.90 -11.67 6.32
C VAL A 338 -11.98 -12.46 7.23
N ALA A 339 -11.01 -13.18 6.67
CA ALA A 339 -10.12 -14.03 7.45
C ALA A 339 -8.64 -13.77 7.15
N VAL A 340 -7.83 -13.63 8.18
CA VAL A 340 -6.37 -13.55 8.04
C VAL A 340 -5.81 -14.97 7.91
N VAL A 341 -5.09 -15.22 6.82
CA VAL A 341 -4.63 -16.57 6.47
C VAL A 341 -3.20 -16.51 5.91
N ALA A 342 -2.38 -17.50 6.23
CA ALA A 342 -1.08 -17.71 5.61
C ALA A 342 -1.00 -19.14 5.03
N GLY A 343 -0.47 -19.24 3.82
CA GLY A 343 -0.37 -20.47 3.05
C GLY A 343 -1.40 -20.54 1.92
N ARG A 344 -0.92 -21.00 0.76
CA ARG A 344 -1.74 -21.02 -0.46
C ARG A 344 -2.97 -21.93 -0.32
N GLY A 345 -2.78 -23.16 0.19
CA GLY A 345 -3.87 -24.10 0.34
C GLY A 345 -4.85 -23.67 1.44
N MET A 346 -4.33 -23.08 2.55
CA MET A 346 -5.20 -22.46 3.56
C MET A 346 -6.07 -21.35 2.96
N ARG A 347 -5.53 -20.51 2.07
CA ARG A 347 -6.29 -19.52 1.34
C ARG A 347 -7.42 -20.16 0.54
N GLU A 348 -7.08 -21.19 -0.26
CA GLU A 348 -8.04 -21.91 -1.11
C GLU A 348 -9.17 -22.54 -0.27
N LEU A 349 -8.88 -23.06 0.93
CA LEU A 349 -9.88 -23.59 1.85
C LEU A 349 -10.83 -22.52 2.38
N TYR A 350 -10.31 -21.38 2.83
CA TYR A 350 -11.14 -20.27 3.31
C TYR A 350 -11.99 -19.63 2.21
N GLU A 351 -11.40 -19.43 1.03
CA GLU A 351 -12.11 -18.92 -0.14
C GLU A 351 -13.20 -19.89 -0.62
N GLY A 352 -12.93 -21.21 -0.52
CA GLY A 352 -13.92 -22.26 -0.82
C GLY A 352 -15.13 -22.23 0.12
N LEU A 353 -14.98 -21.73 1.35
CA LEU A 353 -16.07 -21.48 2.29
C LEU A 353 -16.69 -20.08 2.14
N GLY A 354 -16.27 -19.31 1.14
CA GLY A 354 -16.81 -17.97 0.86
C GLY A 354 -16.24 -16.83 1.69
N ALA A 355 -15.12 -17.05 2.39
CA ALA A 355 -14.43 -15.98 3.12
C ALA A 355 -13.52 -15.16 2.21
N PHE A 356 -13.45 -13.88 2.47
CA PHE A 356 -12.44 -12.97 1.94
C PHE A 356 -11.13 -13.14 2.70
N VAL A 357 -10.02 -13.37 1.99
CA VAL A 357 -8.75 -13.70 2.63
C VAL A 357 -7.80 -12.51 2.60
N VAL A 358 -7.39 -12.08 3.79
CA VAL A 358 -6.25 -11.18 4.00
C VAL A 358 -4.98 -12.01 4.15
N ASP A 359 -3.96 -11.72 3.35
CA ASP A 359 -2.69 -12.41 3.45
C ASP A 359 -1.96 -12.01 4.75
N GLY A 360 -1.73 -12.98 5.62
CA GLY A 360 -0.97 -12.78 6.85
C GLY A 360 0.54 -12.59 6.62
N GLY A 361 1.03 -12.90 5.43
CA GLY A 361 2.44 -12.88 5.11
C GLY A 361 3.28 -13.86 5.94
N GLU A 362 4.60 -13.73 5.86
CA GLU A 362 5.52 -14.60 6.65
C GLU A 362 5.42 -14.38 8.16
N THR A 363 5.06 -13.18 8.61
CA THR A 363 4.98 -12.84 10.04
C THR A 363 3.61 -13.03 10.64
N PHE A 364 2.61 -13.36 9.82
CA PHE A 364 1.20 -13.45 10.21
C PHE A 364 0.71 -12.19 10.98
N ASN A 365 1.04 -11.00 10.46
CA ASN A 365 0.74 -9.73 11.12
C ASN A 365 0.34 -8.65 10.10
N PRO A 366 -0.86 -8.74 9.49
CA PRO A 366 -1.37 -7.72 8.59
C PRO A 366 -1.57 -6.40 9.34
N SER A 367 -1.45 -5.29 8.64
CA SER A 367 -1.69 -3.97 9.22
C SER A 367 -3.19 -3.74 9.50
N ILE A 368 -3.50 -2.76 10.35
CA ILE A 368 -4.90 -2.32 10.57
C ILE A 368 -5.53 -1.91 9.25
N TYR A 369 -4.75 -1.28 8.36
CA TYR A 369 -5.22 -0.87 7.06
C TYR A 369 -5.59 -2.06 6.16
N ASP A 370 -4.78 -3.11 6.09
CA ASP A 370 -5.08 -4.30 5.28
C ASP A 370 -6.42 -4.93 5.70
N LEU A 371 -6.65 -4.98 7.01
CA LEU A 371 -7.91 -5.47 7.58
C LEU A 371 -9.09 -4.55 7.28
N LEU A 372 -8.90 -3.24 7.42
CA LEU A 372 -9.92 -2.24 7.12
C LEU A 372 -10.28 -2.26 5.63
N ALA A 373 -9.29 -2.33 4.74
CA ALA A 373 -9.48 -2.43 3.31
C ALA A 373 -10.28 -3.70 2.95
N ALA A 374 -9.90 -4.85 3.51
CA ALA A 374 -10.63 -6.10 3.29
C ALA A 374 -12.09 -6.03 3.78
N ILE A 375 -12.35 -5.41 4.93
CA ILE A 375 -13.71 -5.19 5.41
C ILE A 375 -14.52 -4.37 4.39
N HIS A 376 -13.91 -3.36 3.79
CA HIS A 376 -14.59 -2.50 2.82
C HIS A 376 -14.72 -3.13 1.42
N GLU A 377 -13.77 -3.99 1.02
CA GLU A 377 -13.82 -4.71 -0.27
C GLU A 377 -14.95 -5.75 -0.34
N VAL A 378 -15.35 -6.35 0.79
CA VAL A 378 -16.48 -7.29 0.77
C VAL A 378 -17.78 -6.56 0.49
N PRO A 379 -18.69 -7.16 -0.30
CA PRO A 379 -19.93 -6.48 -0.74
C PRO A 379 -20.99 -6.31 0.37
N SER A 380 -20.79 -6.90 1.52
CA SER A 380 -21.76 -6.90 2.63
C SER A 380 -21.56 -5.71 3.57
N GLU A 381 -22.67 -5.17 4.08
CA GLU A 381 -22.68 -4.18 5.16
C GLU A 381 -22.41 -4.81 6.55
N GLU A 382 -22.60 -6.11 6.68
CA GLU A 382 -22.33 -6.88 7.91
C GLU A 382 -21.11 -7.77 7.68
N VAL A 383 -20.01 -7.58 8.43
CA VAL A 383 -18.73 -8.25 8.21
C VAL A 383 -18.20 -8.89 9.49
N LEU A 384 -17.91 -10.19 9.43
CA LEU A 384 -17.24 -10.93 10.51
C LEU A 384 -15.76 -11.08 10.19
N VAL A 385 -14.90 -10.63 11.08
CA VAL A 385 -13.45 -10.69 10.91
C VAL A 385 -12.86 -11.80 11.76
N PHE A 386 -12.13 -12.73 11.12
CA PHE A 386 -11.39 -13.83 11.75
C PHE A 386 -9.90 -13.51 11.78
N PRO A 387 -9.35 -13.03 12.90
CA PRO A 387 -7.93 -12.66 13.01
C PRO A 387 -6.99 -13.86 12.94
N ASN A 388 -7.44 -15.05 13.33
CA ASN A 388 -6.73 -16.33 13.29
C ASN A 388 -5.35 -16.34 13.99
N SER A 389 -5.07 -15.34 14.80
CA SER A 389 -3.86 -15.21 15.61
C SER A 389 -4.12 -14.29 16.80
N PRO A 390 -3.57 -14.59 17.99
CA PRO A 390 -3.68 -13.68 19.14
C PRO A 390 -3.09 -12.29 18.86
N ASN A 391 -2.05 -12.22 18.04
CA ASN A 391 -1.36 -10.97 17.70
C ASN A 391 -2.20 -10.05 16.81
N VAL A 392 -3.12 -10.60 16.03
CA VAL A 392 -3.94 -9.86 15.06
C VAL A 392 -5.26 -9.38 15.68
N VAL A 393 -5.70 -9.95 16.80
CA VAL A 393 -7.01 -9.62 17.42
C VAL A 393 -7.16 -8.11 17.66
N MET A 394 -6.15 -7.46 18.25
CA MET A 394 -6.24 -6.01 18.52
C MET A 394 -6.29 -5.18 17.24
N ALA A 395 -5.53 -5.56 16.22
CA ALA A 395 -5.55 -4.89 14.92
C ALA A 395 -6.91 -5.06 14.23
N ALA A 396 -7.50 -6.28 14.29
CA ALA A 396 -8.83 -6.55 13.75
C ALA A 396 -9.94 -5.78 14.49
N GLU A 397 -9.89 -5.71 15.82
CA GLU A 397 -10.83 -4.92 16.62
C GLU A 397 -10.72 -3.43 16.24
N ARG A 398 -9.49 -2.93 16.08
CA ARG A 398 -9.29 -1.54 15.67
C ARG A 398 -9.76 -1.27 14.25
N ALA A 399 -9.53 -2.18 13.31
CA ALA A 399 -10.05 -2.06 11.94
C ALA A 399 -11.59 -2.07 11.93
N ALA A 400 -12.21 -2.95 12.70
CA ALA A 400 -13.68 -3.00 12.84
C ALA A 400 -14.26 -1.71 13.44
N GLU A 401 -13.60 -1.11 14.43
CA GLU A 401 -14.01 0.18 15.03
C GLU A 401 -13.88 1.37 14.05
N LEU A 402 -12.91 1.31 13.13
CA LEU A 402 -12.67 2.35 12.13
C LEU A 402 -13.55 2.20 10.89
N SER A 403 -14.17 1.06 10.72
CA SER A 403 -15.04 0.77 9.58
C SER A 403 -16.41 1.43 9.76
N ASP A 404 -16.93 1.98 8.67
CA ASP A 404 -18.33 2.47 8.61
C ASP A 404 -19.36 1.34 8.45
N LYS A 405 -18.89 0.11 8.13
CA LYS A 405 -19.74 -1.08 8.10
C LYS A 405 -19.93 -1.66 9.50
N ASN A 406 -20.99 -2.45 9.68
CA ASN A 406 -21.18 -3.23 10.90
C ASN A 406 -20.19 -4.40 10.93
N ALA A 407 -18.92 -4.10 11.27
CA ALA A 407 -17.86 -5.09 11.36
C ALA A 407 -17.70 -5.60 12.80
N GLN A 408 -17.62 -6.91 12.97
CA GLN A 408 -17.44 -7.54 14.27
C GLN A 408 -16.35 -8.60 14.22
N VAL A 409 -15.53 -8.69 15.27
CA VAL A 409 -14.44 -9.66 15.36
C VAL A 409 -14.92 -10.95 16.01
N VAL A 410 -14.67 -12.07 15.34
CA VAL A 410 -14.75 -13.41 15.90
C VAL A 410 -13.38 -13.74 16.49
N ARG A 411 -13.26 -13.78 17.82
CA ARG A 411 -11.98 -13.91 18.52
C ARG A 411 -11.37 -15.32 18.34
N CYS A 412 -10.96 -15.61 17.10
CA CYS A 412 -10.24 -16.82 16.76
C CYS A 412 -8.73 -16.59 16.83
N THR A 413 -7.99 -17.50 17.46
CA THR A 413 -6.56 -17.38 17.72
C THR A 413 -5.70 -18.32 16.89
N SER A 414 -6.30 -19.14 16.01
CA SER A 414 -5.58 -20.02 15.10
C SER A 414 -6.37 -20.25 13.82
N GLN A 415 -5.66 -20.33 12.69
CA GLN A 415 -6.34 -20.45 11.39
C GLN A 415 -7.03 -21.81 11.19
N GLN A 416 -6.55 -22.89 11.80
CA GLN A 416 -7.24 -24.19 11.74
C GLN A 416 -8.55 -24.17 12.54
N ALA A 417 -8.59 -23.51 13.70
CA ALA A 417 -9.83 -23.37 14.45
C ALA A 417 -10.80 -22.42 13.77
N GLY A 418 -10.29 -21.32 13.16
CA GLY A 418 -11.11 -20.41 12.36
C GLY A 418 -11.70 -21.08 11.15
N LEU A 419 -10.95 -21.95 10.46
CA LEU A 419 -11.44 -22.74 9.33
C LEU A 419 -12.60 -23.66 9.75
N ALA A 420 -12.40 -24.42 10.82
CA ALA A 420 -13.41 -25.32 11.34
C ALA A 420 -14.68 -24.59 11.80
N ALA A 421 -14.53 -23.45 12.50
CA ALA A 421 -15.67 -22.63 12.92
C ALA A 421 -16.42 -21.98 11.75
N LEU A 422 -15.71 -21.59 10.69
CA LEU A 422 -16.28 -20.88 9.54
C LEU A 422 -17.37 -21.70 8.81
N VAL A 423 -17.32 -23.02 8.89
CA VAL A 423 -18.35 -23.93 8.34
C VAL A 423 -19.73 -23.63 8.92
N GLU A 424 -19.79 -23.15 10.16
CA GLU A 424 -21.03 -22.80 10.84
C GLU A 424 -21.60 -21.41 10.46
N LEU A 425 -20.92 -20.66 9.59
CA LEU A 425 -21.41 -19.37 9.14
C LEU A 425 -22.67 -19.53 8.28
N ASP A 426 -23.74 -18.86 8.67
CA ASP A 426 -24.94 -18.72 7.87
C ASP A 426 -25.00 -17.31 7.26
N PRO A 427 -24.65 -17.14 5.96
CA PRO A 427 -24.64 -15.82 5.33
C PRO A 427 -26.02 -15.12 5.30
N GLY A 428 -27.11 -15.86 5.52
CA GLY A 428 -28.47 -15.32 5.55
C GLY A 428 -28.95 -14.84 6.92
N ALA A 429 -28.29 -15.27 8.00
CA ALA A 429 -28.62 -14.90 9.36
C ALA A 429 -27.99 -13.53 9.76
N PRO A 430 -28.56 -12.80 10.74
CA PRO A 430 -27.96 -11.59 11.28
C PRO A 430 -26.57 -11.80 11.83
N ILE A 431 -25.72 -10.75 11.78
CA ILE A 431 -24.33 -10.81 12.23
C ILE A 431 -24.21 -11.21 13.71
N ASP A 432 -25.09 -10.71 14.59
CA ASP A 432 -25.07 -11.02 16.02
C ASP A 432 -25.38 -12.50 16.28
N GLU A 433 -26.28 -13.13 15.52
CA GLU A 433 -26.59 -14.56 15.62
C GLU A 433 -25.41 -15.41 15.13
N ASN A 434 -24.79 -15.01 14.01
CA ASN A 434 -23.59 -15.67 13.50
C ASN A 434 -22.43 -15.55 14.50
N LYS A 435 -22.20 -14.38 15.08
CA LYS A 435 -21.13 -14.21 16.06
C LYS A 435 -21.30 -15.11 17.28
N VAL A 436 -22.52 -15.25 17.80
CA VAL A 436 -22.82 -16.16 18.92
C VAL A 436 -22.60 -17.60 18.52
N ARG A 437 -23.07 -18.03 17.34
CA ARG A 437 -22.89 -19.36 16.80
C ARG A 437 -21.43 -19.73 16.62
N LEU A 438 -20.65 -18.86 15.99
CA LEU A 438 -19.23 -19.05 15.75
C LEU A 438 -18.41 -19.05 17.05
N ALA A 439 -18.77 -18.19 18.01
CA ALA A 439 -18.12 -18.23 19.32
C ALA A 439 -18.37 -19.55 20.06
N ALA A 440 -19.61 -20.07 20.01
CA ALA A 440 -19.94 -21.38 20.60
C ALA A 440 -19.22 -22.53 19.89
N SER A 441 -19.10 -22.49 18.54
CA SER A 441 -18.34 -23.46 17.77
C SER A 441 -16.86 -23.45 18.17
N LEU A 442 -16.24 -22.26 18.30
CA LEU A 442 -14.85 -22.13 18.72
C LEU A 442 -14.57 -22.69 20.12
N GLU A 443 -15.52 -22.62 21.06
CA GLU A 443 -15.38 -23.22 22.39
C GLU A 443 -15.32 -24.77 22.34
N GLY A 444 -15.90 -25.37 21.30
CA GLY A 444 -15.88 -26.82 21.06
C GLY A 444 -14.63 -27.32 20.32
N ILE A 445 -13.89 -26.41 19.66
CA ILE A 445 -12.75 -26.75 18.81
C ILE A 445 -11.46 -26.69 19.61
N ARG A 446 -10.72 -27.80 19.66
CA ARG A 446 -9.37 -27.86 20.21
C ARG A 446 -8.33 -27.72 19.08
N ALA A 447 -7.46 -26.73 19.18
CA ALA A 447 -6.41 -26.49 18.20
C ALA A 447 -5.09 -27.13 18.62
N GLY A 448 -4.39 -27.74 17.67
CA GLY A 448 -3.04 -28.23 17.83
C GLY A 448 -2.15 -27.88 16.66
N SER A 449 -0.85 -28.09 16.86
CA SER A 449 0.13 -27.88 15.80
C SER A 449 1.38 -28.74 16.02
N VAL A 450 2.09 -29.03 14.93
CA VAL A 450 3.42 -29.64 14.99
C VAL A 450 4.37 -28.77 14.15
N ALA A 451 5.47 -28.35 14.76
CA ALA A 451 6.46 -27.48 14.14
C ALA A 451 7.89 -27.99 14.39
N PRO A 452 8.87 -27.61 13.54
CA PRO A 452 10.27 -27.81 13.86
C PRO A 452 10.70 -26.91 15.03
N ALA A 453 11.46 -27.44 15.98
CA ALA A 453 12.03 -26.64 17.07
C ALA A 453 13.01 -25.62 16.53
N ALA A 454 12.72 -24.33 16.74
CA ALA A 454 13.60 -23.22 16.34
C ALA A 454 14.85 -23.08 17.25
N ARG A 455 14.83 -23.69 18.42
CA ARG A 455 15.93 -23.67 19.42
C ARG A 455 15.88 -24.87 20.32
N ASP A 456 16.98 -25.16 20.99
CA ASP A 456 17.04 -26.23 21.98
C ASP A 456 16.16 -25.92 23.20
N ASP A 457 15.52 -26.96 23.74
CA ASP A 457 14.70 -26.79 24.94
C ASP A 457 15.58 -26.62 26.21
N ALA A 458 15.28 -25.64 27.02
CA ALA A 458 15.99 -25.38 28.26
C ALA A 458 15.92 -26.56 29.27
N LYS A 459 14.93 -27.46 29.15
CA LYS A 459 14.77 -28.67 29.97
C LYS A 459 15.37 -29.92 29.30
N GLY A 460 16.00 -29.77 28.12
CA GLY A 460 16.64 -30.86 27.40
C GLY A 460 15.70 -31.90 26.78
N ARG A 461 14.43 -31.55 26.53
CA ARG A 461 13.43 -32.45 25.93
C ARG A 461 13.64 -32.66 24.43
N PHE A 462 14.09 -31.63 23.71
CA PHE A 462 14.32 -31.62 22.26
C PHE A 462 15.44 -30.65 21.87
N VAL A 463 16.00 -30.84 20.70
CA VAL A 463 17.01 -29.98 20.11
C VAL A 463 16.47 -29.28 18.87
N THR A 464 17.17 -28.28 18.39
CA THR A 464 16.83 -27.52 17.16
C THR A 464 16.62 -28.48 15.99
N GLY A 465 15.48 -28.37 15.32
CA GLY A 465 15.07 -29.22 14.19
C GLY A 465 14.22 -30.42 14.55
N ASP A 466 14.16 -30.83 15.83
CA ASP A 466 13.21 -31.85 16.29
C ASP A 466 11.76 -31.38 16.11
N ALA A 467 10.84 -32.32 15.90
CA ALA A 467 9.41 -31.99 15.90
C ALA A 467 8.94 -31.70 17.32
N VAL A 468 8.13 -30.63 17.46
CA VAL A 468 7.45 -30.29 18.72
C VAL A 468 5.96 -30.18 18.45
N GLY A 469 5.16 -30.95 19.17
CA GLY A 469 3.71 -30.98 19.11
C GLY A 469 3.09 -30.17 20.24
N PHE A 470 2.15 -29.34 19.86
CA PHE A 470 1.38 -28.48 20.77
C PHE A 470 -0.10 -28.83 20.70
N VAL A 471 -0.76 -28.79 21.83
CA VAL A 471 -2.22 -28.77 21.95
C VAL A 471 -2.57 -27.54 22.77
N GLU A 472 -3.34 -26.63 22.17
CA GLU A 472 -3.49 -25.29 22.68
C GLU A 472 -2.09 -24.66 22.85
N ASP A 473 -1.68 -24.19 23.99
CA ASP A 473 -0.33 -23.64 24.21
C ASP A 473 0.62 -24.61 24.93
N GLU A 474 0.21 -25.87 25.14
CA GLU A 474 1.00 -26.88 25.88
C GLU A 474 1.81 -27.79 24.95
N ILE A 475 3.10 -27.97 25.24
CA ILE A 475 3.94 -28.96 24.56
C ILE A 475 3.54 -30.35 25.04
N VAL A 476 2.95 -31.15 24.15
CA VAL A 476 2.44 -32.51 24.47
C VAL A 476 3.32 -33.63 23.92
N ALA A 477 4.11 -33.36 22.88
CA ALA A 477 4.98 -34.33 22.23
C ALA A 477 6.24 -33.67 21.64
N TRP A 478 7.33 -34.48 21.48
CA TRP A 478 8.57 -34.02 20.83
C TRP A 478 9.40 -35.18 20.31
N GLY A 479 10.35 -34.87 19.39
CA GLY A 479 11.28 -35.83 18.82
C GLY A 479 11.09 -36.04 17.33
N GLY A 480 11.00 -37.27 16.83
CA GLY A 480 10.80 -37.55 15.41
C GLY A 480 9.41 -37.12 14.93
N ALA A 481 9.33 -36.58 13.71
CA ALA A 481 8.13 -35.95 13.16
C ALA A 481 6.88 -36.82 13.21
N GLY A 482 6.93 -38.07 12.69
CA GLY A 482 5.79 -38.98 12.68
C GLY A 482 5.31 -39.36 14.09
N SER A 483 6.22 -39.68 15.00
CA SER A 483 5.85 -40.03 16.38
C SER A 483 5.28 -38.84 17.15
N THR A 484 5.74 -37.63 16.85
CA THR A 484 5.24 -36.41 17.46
C THR A 484 3.84 -36.07 16.93
N LEU A 485 3.64 -36.18 15.61
CA LEU A 485 2.33 -35.99 15.00
C LEU A 485 1.31 -36.97 15.55
N SER A 486 1.59 -38.29 15.53
CA SER A 486 0.67 -39.32 16.05
C SER A 486 0.29 -39.10 17.52
N LYS A 487 1.24 -38.71 18.38
CA LYS A 487 0.96 -38.37 19.78
C LYS A 487 0.10 -37.13 19.93
N THR A 488 0.34 -36.09 19.10
CA THR A 488 -0.45 -34.88 19.12
C THR A 488 -1.88 -35.15 18.64
N MET A 489 -2.04 -35.91 17.55
CA MET A 489 -3.35 -36.39 17.07
C MET A 489 -4.11 -37.16 18.13
N ALA A 490 -3.46 -38.17 18.75
CA ALA A 490 -4.08 -38.98 19.82
C ALA A 490 -4.56 -38.11 20.99
N ARG A 491 -3.78 -37.09 21.37
CA ARG A 491 -4.16 -36.18 22.46
C ARG A 491 -5.33 -35.25 22.09
N LEU A 492 -5.43 -34.84 20.84
CA LEU A 492 -6.55 -34.03 20.31
C LEU A 492 -7.81 -34.88 20.11
N ALA A 493 -7.66 -36.12 19.71
CA ALA A 493 -8.76 -37.02 19.41
C ALA A 493 -9.60 -37.44 20.64
N GLU A 494 -9.12 -37.20 21.87
CA GLU A 494 -9.86 -37.55 23.08
C GLU A 494 -11.23 -36.82 23.12
N GLY A 495 -12.32 -37.55 22.80
CA GLY A 495 -13.69 -37.01 22.80
C GLY A 495 -14.09 -36.23 21.56
N ALA A 496 -13.28 -36.24 20.51
CA ALA A 496 -13.59 -35.62 19.22
C ALA A 496 -14.27 -36.63 18.27
N GLU A 497 -15.10 -36.14 17.36
CA GLU A 497 -15.69 -36.90 16.27
C GLU A 497 -14.91 -36.69 14.96
N ILE A 498 -14.35 -35.51 14.75
CA ILE A 498 -13.60 -35.12 13.54
C ILE A 498 -12.22 -34.57 13.95
N LEU A 499 -11.18 -34.97 13.23
CA LEU A 499 -9.84 -34.41 13.33
C LEU A 499 -9.37 -33.91 11.95
N THR A 500 -9.31 -32.63 11.77
CA THR A 500 -8.77 -32.00 10.57
C THR A 500 -7.27 -31.79 10.71
N VAL A 501 -6.48 -32.24 9.73
CA VAL A 501 -5.02 -32.07 9.65
C VAL A 501 -4.67 -31.32 8.38
N VAL A 502 -3.99 -30.20 8.54
CA VAL A 502 -3.58 -29.33 7.43
C VAL A 502 -2.06 -29.32 7.33
N ALA A 503 -1.53 -29.86 6.22
CA ALA A 503 -0.09 -29.91 5.97
C ALA A 503 0.45 -28.55 5.52
N GLY A 504 1.56 -28.14 6.13
CA GLY A 504 2.28 -26.91 5.82
C GLY A 504 3.51 -27.13 4.94
N GLU A 505 4.19 -26.03 4.67
CA GLU A 505 5.40 -26.04 3.88
C GLU A 505 6.50 -26.88 4.56
N GLY A 506 7.10 -27.81 3.79
CA GLY A 506 8.18 -28.67 4.28
C GLY A 506 7.76 -29.75 5.29
N ALA A 507 6.47 -30.08 5.38
CA ALA A 507 5.99 -31.21 6.18
C ALA A 507 6.73 -32.52 5.76
N PRO A 508 7.38 -33.21 6.69
CA PRO A 508 8.25 -34.34 6.32
C PRO A 508 7.52 -35.65 6.00
N ILE A 509 6.20 -35.69 6.15
CA ILE A 509 5.34 -36.84 5.85
C ILE A 509 4.24 -36.38 4.92
N ALA A 510 4.03 -37.06 3.79
CA ALA A 510 2.98 -36.76 2.86
C ALA A 510 1.59 -37.12 3.46
N LEU A 511 0.56 -36.35 3.12
CA LEU A 511 -0.81 -36.54 3.61
C LEU A 511 -1.34 -37.96 3.31
N GLY A 512 -1.06 -38.50 2.13
CA GLY A 512 -1.49 -39.84 1.75
C GLY A 512 -0.92 -40.96 2.67
N ASP A 513 0.22 -40.71 3.33
CA ASP A 513 0.78 -41.67 4.29
C ASP A 513 0.08 -41.62 5.66
N LEU A 514 -0.74 -40.57 5.90
CA LEU A 514 -1.49 -40.39 7.15
C LEU A 514 -2.91 -40.99 7.13
N GLU A 515 -3.41 -41.39 5.96
CA GLU A 515 -4.79 -41.94 5.82
C GLU A 515 -5.05 -43.17 6.76
N GLY A 516 -4.00 -43.91 7.10
CA GLY A 516 -4.08 -45.07 8.00
C GLY A 516 -3.85 -44.77 9.48
N ASP A 517 -3.50 -43.54 9.84
CA ASP A 517 -3.11 -43.12 11.19
C ASP A 517 -4.26 -42.48 11.99
N ALA A 518 -5.51 -42.56 11.50
CA ALA A 518 -6.69 -42.02 12.18
C ALA A 518 -6.82 -42.65 13.60
N PRO A 519 -7.01 -41.82 14.64
CA PRO A 519 -7.34 -42.33 15.97
C PRO A 519 -8.67 -43.11 15.95
N GLU A 520 -8.80 -44.15 16.80
CA GLU A 520 -9.98 -45.04 16.82
C GLU A 520 -11.28 -44.25 17.09
N GLY A 521 -12.22 -44.33 16.15
CA GLY A 521 -13.54 -43.69 16.27
C GLY A 521 -13.58 -42.22 15.86
N VAL A 522 -12.53 -41.68 15.25
CA VAL A 522 -12.44 -40.29 14.80
C VAL A 522 -12.31 -40.25 13.28
N GLU A 523 -13.11 -39.43 12.63
CA GLU A 523 -13.00 -39.14 11.19
C GLU A 523 -11.80 -38.20 10.93
N LEU A 524 -10.93 -38.58 9.99
CA LEU A 524 -9.72 -37.82 9.67
C LEU A 524 -9.90 -37.08 8.36
N GLU A 525 -9.83 -35.76 8.42
CA GLU A 525 -9.82 -34.87 7.25
C GLU A 525 -8.40 -34.35 6.97
N LEU A 526 -7.92 -34.52 5.74
CA LEU A 526 -6.54 -34.20 5.35
C LEU A 526 -6.55 -33.10 4.25
N HIS A 527 -5.86 -32.02 4.49
CA HIS A 527 -5.78 -30.87 3.57
C HIS A 527 -4.35 -30.36 3.38
N GLU A 528 -4.03 -29.92 2.16
CA GLU A 528 -2.79 -29.20 1.88
C GLU A 528 -3.02 -27.70 2.19
N GLY A 529 -2.27 -27.16 3.15
CA GLY A 529 -2.38 -25.77 3.57
C GLY A 529 -1.27 -24.89 3.05
N GLY A 530 -0.04 -25.43 2.98
CA GLY A 530 1.14 -24.67 2.54
C GLY A 530 1.49 -23.50 3.47
N GLN A 531 1.02 -23.52 4.72
CA GLN A 531 1.34 -22.50 5.72
C GLN A 531 2.82 -22.58 6.13
N PRO A 532 3.48 -21.42 6.35
CA PRO A 532 4.86 -21.38 6.83
C PRO A 532 4.94 -21.79 8.31
N HIS A 533 6.14 -22.16 8.77
CA HIS A 533 6.51 -22.41 10.18
C HIS A 533 5.93 -23.63 10.85
N TYR A 534 4.77 -24.13 10.44
CA TYR A 534 4.12 -25.31 11.00
C TYR A 534 4.07 -26.42 9.95
N TRP A 535 4.62 -27.60 10.30
CA TRP A 535 4.49 -28.77 9.43
C TRP A 535 3.04 -29.26 9.37
N TRP A 536 2.33 -29.21 10.51
CA TRP A 536 0.90 -29.54 10.54
C TRP A 536 0.16 -28.61 11.50
N LEU A 537 -0.99 -28.16 11.07
CA LEU A 537 -2.01 -27.56 11.91
C LEU A 537 -3.14 -28.57 12.09
N LEU A 538 -3.68 -28.66 13.30
CA LEU A 538 -4.70 -29.64 13.65
C LEU A 538 -5.87 -28.96 14.35
N ALA A 539 -7.09 -29.41 14.04
CA ALA A 539 -8.31 -29.00 14.73
C ALA A 539 -9.15 -30.24 15.03
N ALA A 540 -9.60 -30.35 16.25
CA ALA A 540 -10.46 -31.45 16.70
C ALA A 540 -11.81 -30.92 17.18
N GLN A 541 -12.90 -31.51 16.70
CA GLN A 541 -14.29 -31.18 17.01
C GLN A 541 -15.03 -32.36 17.62
#